data_1d86c536f2f7d70868e5c081c5e2ad1f
#
_entry.id   1d86c536f2f7d70868e5c081c5e2ad1f
#
_cell.length_a   1.000
_cell.length_b   1.000
_cell.length_c   1.000
_cell.angle_alpha   90.00
_cell.angle_beta   90.00
_cell.angle_gamma   90.00
#
_symmetry.space_group_name_H-M   'P 1'
#
loop_
_entity.id
_entity.type
_entity.pdbx_description
1 polymer ?
#
loop_
_entity_poly.entity_id
_entity_poly.type
_entity_poly.pdbx_seq_one_letter_code
_entity_poly.pdbx_strand_id
1 'polypeptide(L)'
;MSDEEEKKGFTVRDRRFSTQPGEPVESEKKETRTEPASEDRDAEKRGETEFSMPSSLPEIDFSSFVFSLSTSALCHLGEVPDPVMQKIEKNLPLAKQTIDILGMLQEKTRGNLAPEEARMLESILADLRWRYVREMKG
;
A
#
# COMPACT_ATOMS: atom_id res chain seq x y z
N MET A 1 -50.73 -22.92 1.89
CA MET A 1 -49.44 -22.69 1.19
C MET A 1 -48.72 -21.64 1.97
N SER A 2 -47.90 -22.08 2.85
CA SER A 2 -47.19 -21.22 3.78
C SER A 2 -45.80 -21.01 3.24
N ASP A 3 -45.56 -19.80 2.72
CA ASP A 3 -44.22 -19.36 2.43
C ASP A 3 -43.53 -18.98 3.73
N GLU A 4 -42.79 -19.92 4.29
CA GLU A 4 -41.80 -19.62 5.31
C GLU A 4 -40.52 -19.22 4.64
N GLU A 5 -40.40 -17.94 4.37
CA GLU A 5 -39.11 -17.35 4.08
C GLU A 5 -38.28 -17.38 5.36
N GLU A 6 -37.44 -18.40 5.46
CA GLU A 6 -36.33 -18.38 6.41
C GLU A 6 -35.37 -17.23 6.08
N LYS A 7 -35.62 -16.11 6.70
CA LYS A 7 -34.60 -15.07 6.84
C LYS A 7 -33.46 -15.66 7.66
N LYS A 8 -32.45 -16.16 6.98
CA LYS A 8 -31.14 -16.42 7.60
C LYS A 8 -30.58 -15.09 8.08
N GLY A 9 -30.93 -14.74 9.30
CA GLY A 9 -30.35 -13.63 9.99
C GLY A 9 -28.86 -13.84 10.14
N PHE A 10 -28.12 -12.90 9.58
CA PHE A 10 -26.69 -12.79 9.76
C PHE A 10 -26.43 -12.49 11.24
N THR A 11 -26.12 -13.52 11.99
CA THR A 11 -25.74 -13.32 13.39
C THR A 11 -24.29 -12.89 13.44
N VAL A 12 -24.08 -11.60 13.47
CA VAL A 12 -22.78 -11.03 13.83
C VAL A 12 -22.56 -11.33 15.29
N ARG A 13 -21.83 -12.38 15.56
CA ARG A 13 -21.37 -12.69 16.91
C ARG A 13 -20.23 -11.73 17.22
N ASP A 14 -20.60 -10.58 17.73
CA ASP A 14 -19.66 -9.63 18.27
C ASP A 14 -19.00 -10.27 19.51
N ARG A 15 -17.82 -10.85 19.30
CA ARG A 15 -16.96 -11.27 20.39
C ARG A 15 -16.20 -10.06 20.94
N ARG A 16 -16.93 -9.05 21.29
CA ARG A 16 -16.40 -8.06 22.20
C ARG A 16 -16.42 -8.68 23.56
N PHE A 17 -15.26 -9.15 23.89
CA PHE A 17 -14.71 -9.21 25.21
C PHE A 17 -15.73 -8.91 26.32
N SER A 18 -16.28 -9.98 26.86
CA SER A 18 -16.95 -9.90 28.13
C SER A 18 -15.89 -9.61 29.19
N THR A 19 -15.78 -8.37 29.55
CA THR A 19 -15.02 -7.95 30.70
C THR A 19 -15.78 -8.49 31.90
N GLN A 20 -15.33 -9.58 32.43
CA GLN A 20 -15.70 -9.95 33.79
C GLN A 20 -15.14 -8.90 34.72
N PRO A 21 -15.95 -8.31 35.60
CA PRO A 21 -15.43 -7.50 36.69
C PRO A 21 -14.87 -8.48 37.73
N GLY A 22 -13.63 -8.73 37.64
CA GLY A 22 -12.83 -9.45 38.61
C GLY A 22 -11.81 -8.51 39.18
N GLU A 23 -12.07 -8.12 40.37
CA GLU A 23 -11.25 -7.64 41.46
C GLU A 23 -10.07 -6.71 41.14
N PRO A 24 -10.00 -5.60 41.89
CA PRO A 24 -8.86 -4.67 41.83
C PRO A 24 -7.67 -5.33 42.53
N VAL A 25 -6.63 -5.57 41.77
CA VAL A 25 -5.34 -5.80 42.39
C VAL A 25 -4.70 -4.45 42.61
N GLU A 26 -4.73 -4.08 43.82
CA GLU A 26 -3.98 -2.97 44.39
C GLU A 26 -2.50 -3.07 44.00
N SER A 27 -2.06 -1.95 43.45
CA SER A 27 -0.79 -1.27 43.68
C SER A 27 0.47 -2.10 43.82
N GLU A 28 1.45 -1.67 43.19
CA GLU A 28 2.53 -0.98 43.91
C GLU A 28 3.33 -0.09 42.96
N LYS A 29 3.31 1.16 43.28
CA LYS A 29 4.33 2.15 42.92
C LYS A 29 5.69 1.51 43.04
N LYS A 30 6.44 1.54 41.98
CA LYS A 30 7.88 1.71 42.10
C LYS A 30 8.35 2.66 41.01
N GLU A 31 8.41 3.89 41.42
CA GLU A 31 9.29 4.87 40.83
C GLU A 31 10.69 4.29 40.79
N THR A 32 11.27 4.26 39.64
CA THR A 32 12.72 4.40 39.55
C THR A 32 13.04 5.23 38.33
N ARG A 33 13.22 6.47 38.68
CA ARG A 33 13.91 7.52 37.99
C ARG A 33 15.33 7.08 37.70
N THR A 34 15.72 7.04 36.43
CA THR A 34 17.09 7.32 36.02
C THR A 34 17.12 7.77 34.59
N GLU A 35 17.21 9.05 34.35
CA GLU A 35 18.04 9.64 33.31
C GLU A 35 19.47 9.70 33.84
N PRO A 36 20.46 10.05 33.06
CA PRO A 36 20.67 10.14 31.62
C PRO A 36 21.95 9.44 31.17
N ALA A 37 22.13 9.26 29.90
CA ALA A 37 23.46 9.32 29.30
C ALA A 37 23.35 9.44 27.77
N SER A 38 23.64 10.63 27.32
CA SER A 38 24.24 10.90 26.04
C SER A 38 25.43 9.98 25.81
N GLU A 39 25.45 9.30 24.70
CA GLU A 39 26.69 9.01 23.98
C GLU A 39 26.40 8.56 22.56
N ASP A 40 26.90 9.35 21.64
CA ASP A 40 27.15 9.04 20.25
C ASP A 40 27.62 7.61 20.07
N ARG A 41 26.90 6.86 19.28
CA ARG A 41 27.48 5.77 18.51
C ARG A 41 26.84 5.71 17.16
N ASP A 42 27.54 6.24 16.19
CA ASP A 42 27.52 5.76 14.82
C ASP A 42 27.43 4.24 14.83
N ALA A 43 26.27 3.74 14.55
CA ALA A 43 26.11 2.37 14.13
C ALA A 43 25.43 2.42 12.78
N GLU A 44 26.23 2.20 11.75
CA GLU A 44 25.77 1.74 10.47
C GLU A 44 24.85 0.54 10.68
N LYS A 45 23.59 0.81 10.85
CA LYS A 45 22.56 -0.20 10.79
C LYS A 45 22.03 -0.16 9.38
N ARG A 46 22.57 -1.03 8.55
CA ARG A 46 21.95 -1.43 7.30
C ARG A 46 20.47 -1.66 7.58
N GLY A 47 19.65 -0.77 6.99
CA GLY A 47 18.24 -0.74 7.24
C GLY A 47 17.56 -2.02 6.80
N GLU A 48 17.12 -2.77 7.77
CA GLU A 48 15.83 -3.39 7.66
C GLU A 48 14.84 -2.24 7.63
N THR A 49 14.38 -1.90 6.45
CA THR A 49 13.19 -1.09 6.32
C THR A 49 12.04 -1.91 6.87
N GLU A 50 11.88 -1.87 8.19
CA GLU A 50 10.59 -2.17 8.77
C GLU A 50 9.60 -1.30 8.02
N PHE A 51 8.75 -1.96 7.25
CA PHE A 51 7.58 -1.34 6.66
C PHE A 51 6.65 -1.01 7.82
N SER A 52 7.01 0.04 8.55
CA SER A 52 6.13 0.64 9.54
C SER A 52 4.94 1.19 8.78
N MET A 53 3.86 0.45 8.81
CA MET A 53 2.57 0.97 8.37
C MET A 53 2.33 2.27 9.15
N PRO A 54 2.28 3.41 8.50
CA PRO A 54 1.94 4.63 9.19
C PRO A 54 0.56 4.45 9.83
N SER A 55 0.44 4.84 11.06
CA SER A 55 -0.80 4.71 11.83
C SER A 55 -1.98 5.52 11.26
N SER A 56 -1.71 6.35 10.29
CA SER A 56 -2.67 7.00 9.42
C SER A 56 -2.24 6.80 7.97
N LEU A 57 -3.10 6.16 7.20
CA LEU A 57 -2.87 6.09 5.76
C LEU A 57 -2.92 7.51 5.19
N PRO A 58 -1.98 7.87 4.32
CA PRO A 58 -2.02 9.17 3.65
C PRO A 58 -3.30 9.28 2.83
N GLU A 59 -3.81 10.48 2.69
CA GLU A 59 -4.93 10.74 1.79
C GLU A 59 -4.56 10.30 0.38
N ILE A 60 -5.48 9.55 -0.23
CA ILE A 60 -5.29 9.09 -1.60
C ILE A 60 -5.69 10.22 -2.54
N ASP A 61 -4.72 10.75 -3.23
CA ASP A 61 -4.92 11.66 -4.34
C ASP A 61 -4.69 10.95 -5.68
N PHE A 62 -5.00 11.64 -6.78
CA PHE A 62 -4.83 11.08 -8.12
C PHE A 62 -3.36 10.74 -8.42
N SER A 63 -2.46 11.58 -7.97
CA SER A 63 -1.02 11.38 -8.15
C SER A 63 -0.52 10.12 -7.47
N SER A 64 -0.88 9.93 -6.20
CA SER A 64 -0.54 8.71 -5.43
C SER A 64 -1.08 7.45 -6.09
N PHE A 65 -2.30 7.51 -6.61
CA PHE A 65 -2.91 6.40 -7.32
C PHE A 65 -2.15 6.04 -8.60
N VAL A 66 -1.81 7.05 -9.43
CA VAL A 66 -1.03 6.85 -10.64
C VAL A 66 0.36 6.31 -10.33
N PHE A 67 1.02 6.82 -9.30
CA PHE A 67 2.32 6.29 -8.83
C PHE A 67 2.23 4.84 -8.40
N SER A 68 1.19 4.46 -7.71
CA SER A 68 0.95 3.07 -7.29
C SER A 68 0.85 2.13 -8.50
N LEU A 69 0.08 2.51 -9.51
CA LEU A 69 -0.02 1.76 -10.77
C LEU A 69 1.31 1.73 -11.54
N SER A 70 2.03 2.84 -11.57
CA SER A 70 3.36 2.93 -12.18
C SER A 70 4.35 1.97 -11.54
N THR A 71 4.40 1.93 -10.22
CA THR A 71 5.25 1.01 -9.47
C THR A 71 4.88 -0.44 -9.77
N SER A 72 3.60 -0.76 -9.81
CA SER A 72 3.12 -2.09 -10.20
C SER A 72 3.59 -2.49 -11.61
N ALA A 73 3.51 -1.56 -12.57
CA ALA A 73 4.02 -1.80 -13.92
C ALA A 73 5.53 -2.08 -13.92
N LEU A 74 6.32 -1.33 -13.14
CA LEU A 74 7.77 -1.53 -13.03
C LEU A 74 8.10 -2.89 -12.38
N CYS A 75 7.33 -3.33 -11.39
CA CYS A 75 7.47 -4.67 -10.81
C CYS A 75 7.23 -5.75 -11.86
N HIS A 76 6.18 -5.61 -12.66
CA HIS A 76 5.88 -6.56 -13.74
C HIS A 76 6.88 -6.50 -14.91
N LEU A 77 7.55 -5.40 -15.12
CA LEU A 77 8.69 -5.30 -16.04
C LEU A 77 9.95 -5.97 -15.51
N GLY A 78 9.99 -6.27 -14.22
CA GLY A 78 11.14 -6.86 -13.57
C GLY A 78 12.27 -5.87 -13.22
N GLU A 79 11.97 -4.59 -13.22
CA GLU A 79 12.94 -3.55 -12.84
C GLU A 79 12.98 -3.28 -11.33
N VAL A 80 11.87 -3.54 -10.66
CA VAL A 80 11.71 -3.34 -9.22
C VAL A 80 11.18 -4.64 -8.59
N PRO A 81 11.71 -5.06 -7.43
CA PRO A 81 11.17 -6.21 -6.74
C PRO A 81 9.75 -5.95 -6.24
N ASP A 82 8.91 -6.96 -6.31
CA ASP A 82 7.57 -6.89 -5.76
C ASP A 82 7.63 -6.61 -4.26
N PRO A 83 6.93 -5.59 -3.74
CA PRO A 83 7.01 -5.22 -2.33
C PRO A 83 6.45 -6.28 -1.38
N VAL A 84 5.58 -7.16 -1.88
CA VAL A 84 4.97 -8.23 -1.08
C VAL A 84 5.82 -9.50 -1.11
N MET A 85 6.23 -9.91 -2.30
CA MET A 85 6.99 -11.15 -2.49
C MET A 85 8.51 -10.98 -2.39
N GLN A 86 8.98 -9.74 -2.41
CA GLN A 86 10.41 -9.38 -2.40
C GLN A 86 11.24 -10.11 -3.48
N LYS A 87 10.57 -10.48 -4.56
CA LYS A 87 11.17 -11.15 -5.71
C LYS A 87 11.01 -10.29 -6.94
N ILE A 88 12.02 -10.37 -7.80
CA ILE A 88 11.93 -9.80 -9.14
C ILE A 88 11.31 -10.87 -10.04
N GLU A 89 10.09 -10.61 -10.47
CA GLU A 89 9.37 -11.50 -11.37
C GLU A 89 8.87 -10.72 -12.57
N LYS A 90 9.42 -11.05 -13.73
CA LYS A 90 9.06 -10.40 -14.97
C LYS A 90 7.79 -11.01 -15.55
N ASN A 91 6.77 -10.18 -15.73
CA ASN A 91 5.50 -10.58 -16.32
C ASN A 91 5.02 -9.53 -17.34
N LEU A 92 5.47 -9.64 -18.56
CA LEU A 92 5.16 -8.69 -19.63
C LEU A 92 3.67 -8.53 -19.93
N PRO A 93 2.84 -9.58 -19.93
CA PRO A 93 1.40 -9.43 -20.07
C PRO A 93 0.76 -8.55 -19.01
N LEU A 94 1.12 -8.72 -17.74
CA LEU A 94 0.63 -7.89 -16.64
C LEU A 94 1.17 -6.45 -16.72
N ALA A 95 2.42 -6.29 -17.12
CA ALA A 95 3.00 -4.97 -17.37
C ALA A 95 2.20 -4.23 -18.46
N LYS A 96 1.92 -4.89 -19.56
CA LYS A 96 1.10 -4.33 -20.63
C LYS A 96 -0.29 -3.93 -20.13
N GLN A 97 -0.95 -4.81 -19.40
CA GLN A 97 -2.27 -4.55 -18.84
C GLN A 97 -2.28 -3.31 -17.95
N THR A 98 -1.29 -3.16 -17.09
CA THR A 98 -1.16 -2.00 -16.20
C THR A 98 -0.92 -0.72 -17.00
N ILE A 99 -0.10 -0.77 -18.04
CA ILE A 99 0.13 0.38 -18.94
C ILE A 99 -1.15 0.75 -19.69
N ASP A 100 -1.91 -0.25 -20.16
CA ASP A 100 -3.19 -0.03 -20.84
C ASP A 100 -4.23 0.61 -19.88
N ILE A 101 -4.24 0.22 -18.60
CA ILE A 101 -5.08 0.84 -17.56
C ILE A 101 -4.71 2.32 -17.40
N LEU A 102 -3.43 2.64 -17.30
CA LEU A 102 -2.98 4.03 -17.21
C LEU A 102 -3.37 4.85 -18.46
N GLY A 103 -3.28 4.26 -19.63
CA GLY A 103 -3.73 4.89 -20.87
C GLY A 103 -5.24 5.14 -20.88
N MET A 104 -6.02 4.18 -20.43
CA MET A 104 -7.47 4.33 -20.26
C MET A 104 -7.81 5.44 -19.26
N LEU A 105 -7.10 5.51 -18.14
CA LEU A 105 -7.27 6.57 -17.15
C LEU A 105 -6.98 7.93 -17.76
N GLN A 106 -5.94 8.07 -18.56
CA GLN A 106 -5.62 9.32 -19.23
C GLN A 106 -6.77 9.79 -20.13
N GLU A 107 -7.40 8.90 -20.86
CA GLU A 107 -8.55 9.22 -21.70
C GLU A 107 -9.79 9.57 -20.88
N LYS A 108 -10.08 8.79 -19.85
CA LYS A 108 -11.29 8.97 -19.02
C LYS A 108 -11.23 10.19 -18.13
N THR A 109 -10.05 10.66 -17.76
CA THR A 109 -9.85 11.84 -16.91
C THR A 109 -9.51 13.10 -17.69
N ARG A 110 -9.52 13.03 -19.01
CA ARG A 110 -9.22 14.17 -19.87
C ARG A 110 -10.15 15.36 -19.57
N GLY A 111 -9.54 16.49 -19.25
CA GLY A 111 -10.25 17.71 -18.87
C GLY A 111 -10.60 17.83 -17.38
N ASN A 112 -10.38 16.78 -16.59
CA ASN A 112 -10.63 16.76 -15.13
C ASN A 112 -9.36 16.80 -14.29
N LEU A 113 -8.20 16.77 -14.92
CA LEU A 113 -6.91 16.77 -14.24
C LEU A 113 -6.35 18.19 -14.11
N ALA A 114 -5.68 18.45 -12.99
CA ALA A 114 -4.80 19.60 -12.91
C ALA A 114 -3.70 19.50 -13.98
N PRO A 115 -3.18 20.63 -14.49
CA PRO A 115 -2.11 20.59 -15.53
C PRO A 115 -0.90 19.75 -15.12
N GLU A 116 -0.55 19.74 -13.85
CA GLU A 116 0.56 18.98 -13.29
C GLU A 116 0.28 17.48 -13.28
N GLU A 117 -0.93 17.10 -12.92
CA GLU A 117 -1.38 15.70 -12.94
C GLU A 117 -1.41 15.14 -14.37
N ALA A 118 -1.90 15.92 -15.30
CA ALA A 118 -1.93 15.54 -16.71
C ALA A 118 -0.52 15.31 -17.28
N ARG A 119 0.41 16.21 -17.00
CA ARG A 119 1.82 16.09 -17.43
C ARG A 119 2.52 14.91 -16.78
N MET A 120 2.28 14.69 -15.50
CA MET A 120 2.82 13.56 -14.76
C MET A 120 2.37 12.23 -15.38
N LEU A 121 1.06 12.08 -15.62
CA LEU A 121 0.49 10.87 -16.21
C LEU A 121 1.03 10.62 -17.62
N GLU A 122 1.13 11.65 -18.43
CA GLU A 122 1.71 11.56 -19.77
C GLU A 122 3.18 11.12 -19.75
N SER A 123 3.97 11.70 -18.86
CA SER A 123 5.38 11.35 -18.69
C SER A 123 5.55 9.90 -18.22
N ILE A 124 4.77 9.47 -17.25
CA ILE A 124 4.80 8.09 -16.74
C ILE A 124 4.42 7.11 -17.84
N LEU A 125 3.37 7.39 -18.60
CA LEU A 125 2.95 6.53 -19.70
C LEU A 125 4.01 6.40 -20.80
N ALA A 126 4.64 7.50 -21.16
CA ALA A 126 5.70 7.52 -22.16
C ALA A 126 6.90 6.68 -21.70
N ASP A 127 7.32 6.84 -20.46
CA ASP A 127 8.43 6.08 -19.86
C ASP A 127 8.12 4.58 -19.77
N LEU A 128 6.96 4.21 -19.26
CA LEU A 128 6.55 2.81 -19.13
C LEU A 128 6.40 2.12 -20.49
N ARG A 129 5.84 2.79 -21.47
CA ARG A 129 5.74 2.26 -22.85
C ARG A 129 7.11 2.02 -23.45
N TRP A 130 8.04 2.95 -23.26
CA TRP A 130 9.40 2.81 -23.75
C TRP A 130 10.12 1.63 -23.08
N ARG A 131 10.01 1.48 -21.77
CA ARG A 131 10.56 0.37 -21.00
C ARG A 131 9.96 -0.96 -21.45
N TYR A 132 8.65 -1.01 -21.62
CA TYR A 132 7.96 -2.22 -22.10
C TYR A 132 8.48 -2.68 -23.48
N VAL A 133 8.62 -1.76 -24.42
CA VAL A 133 9.17 -2.07 -25.75
C VAL A 133 10.63 -2.55 -25.66
N ARG A 134 11.42 -1.94 -24.82
CA ARG A 134 12.80 -2.36 -24.55
C ARG A 134 12.86 -3.79 -24.01
N GLU A 135 12.00 -4.12 -23.05
CA GLU A 135 11.93 -5.46 -22.46
C GLU A 135 11.38 -6.53 -23.42
N MET A 136 10.53 -6.13 -24.35
CA MET A 136 10.07 -7.03 -25.42
C MET A 136 11.18 -7.37 -26.42
N LYS A 137 12.09 -6.46 -26.67
CA LYS A 137 13.19 -6.65 -27.64
C LYS A 137 14.39 -7.37 -27.03
N GLY A 138 14.53 -7.30 -25.73
CA GLY A 138 15.58 -7.98 -24.97
C GLY A 138 15.28 -9.40 -24.70
#